data_86f6e53c5933f5ec2e07d1e867a879af
#
_entry.id   86f6e53c5933f5ec2e07d1e867a879af
#
_cell.length_a   1.000
_cell.length_b   1.000
_cell.length_c   1.000
_cell.angle_alpha   90.00
_cell.angle_beta   90.00
_cell.angle_gamma   90.00
#
_symmetry.space_group_name_H-M   'P 1'
#
loop_
_entity.id
_entity.type
_entity.pdbx_description
1 polymer ?
#
loop_
_entity_poly.entity_id
_entity_poly.type
_entity_poly.pdbx_seq_one_letter_code
_entity_poly.pdbx_strand_id
1 'polypeptide(L)'
;SSDLFAVDFTLKEAVGQLSIRFTADLASVFAIDDVQLVEGNGGQEVDLEGGVVPPDPGEATAITIPELIAQMTDTEAPVDANADRYLDAVVMNDVAGANYTFNNLILATENATEAGNGITLYGSQVEPSTLGLNKGDKVRVTLYKGLAKVVNYSGMYEVTGAKEATWCKVEKTGTVTSIP
;
A
#
# COMPACT_ATOMS: atom_id res chain seq x y z
N SER A 1 -16.46 28.59 14.98
CA SER A 1 -16.74 28.23 13.59
C SER A 1 -15.47 27.76 12.93
N SER A 2 -15.52 26.66 12.25
CA SER A 2 -14.43 26.21 11.36
C SER A 2 -14.69 26.87 10.01
N ASP A 3 -13.80 27.75 9.57
CA ASP A 3 -13.86 28.33 8.25
C ASP A 3 -12.97 27.51 7.31
N LEU A 4 -13.55 27.01 6.24
CA LEU A 4 -12.81 26.34 5.17
C LEU A 4 -12.31 27.39 4.19
N PHE A 5 -11.01 27.44 3.97
CA PHE A 5 -10.39 28.27 2.95
C PHE A 5 -9.90 27.39 1.80
N ALA A 6 -10.25 27.76 0.59
CA ALA A 6 -9.72 27.17 -0.62
C ALA A 6 -8.97 28.25 -1.41
N VAL A 7 -7.78 27.93 -1.88
CA VAL A 7 -6.97 28.80 -2.73
C VAL A 7 -6.56 28.03 -3.97
N ASP A 8 -7.04 28.47 -5.12
CA ASP A 8 -6.64 27.92 -6.40
C ASP A 8 -5.35 28.58 -6.89
N PHE A 9 -4.41 27.76 -7.35
CA PHE A 9 -3.19 28.22 -8.00
C PHE A 9 -2.82 27.31 -9.16
N THR A 10 -2.05 27.83 -10.10
CA THR A 10 -1.56 27.05 -11.23
C THR A 10 -0.05 27.15 -11.30
N LEU A 11 0.63 26.00 -11.33
CA LEU A 11 2.06 25.94 -11.59
C LEU A 11 2.29 26.15 -13.10
N LYS A 12 3.14 27.11 -13.45
CA LYS A 12 3.47 27.39 -14.85
C LYS A 12 4.45 26.38 -15.45
N GLU A 13 5.16 25.68 -14.61
CA GLU A 13 6.14 24.64 -14.97
C GLU A 13 6.26 23.63 -13.84
N ALA A 14 6.82 22.45 -14.13
CA ALA A 14 7.09 21.46 -13.12
C ALA A 14 8.12 21.99 -12.10
N VAL A 15 7.81 21.87 -10.81
CA VAL A 15 8.69 22.28 -9.71
C VAL A 15 9.07 21.08 -8.87
N GLY A 16 10.31 21.02 -8.42
CA GLY A 16 10.79 19.94 -7.54
C GLY A 16 10.37 20.09 -6.08
N GLN A 17 9.86 21.26 -5.70
CA GLN A 17 9.40 21.54 -4.33
C GLN A 17 8.37 22.67 -4.35
N LEU A 18 7.28 22.47 -3.61
CA LEU A 18 6.27 23.48 -3.32
C LEU A 18 6.29 23.77 -1.82
N SER A 19 6.33 25.06 -1.45
CA SER A 19 6.24 25.49 -0.04
C SER A 19 4.99 26.32 0.17
N ILE A 20 4.17 25.92 1.14
CA ILE A 20 3.00 26.66 1.58
C ILE A 20 3.34 27.28 2.93
N ARG A 21 3.15 28.59 3.07
CA ARG A 21 3.41 29.32 4.31
C ARG A 21 2.12 29.94 4.85
N PHE A 22 1.80 29.62 6.08
CA PHE A 22 0.73 30.26 6.82
C PHE A 22 1.32 31.35 7.72
N THR A 23 0.76 32.53 7.71
CA THR A 23 1.19 33.66 8.54
C THR A 23 0.00 34.27 9.26
N ALA A 24 0.19 34.62 10.53
CA ALA A 24 -0.78 35.35 11.31
C ALA A 24 -0.16 36.63 11.86
N ASP A 25 -1.00 37.64 12.09
CA ASP A 25 -0.59 38.88 12.77
C ASP A 25 -0.30 38.61 14.25
N LEU A 26 0.57 39.43 14.84
CA LEU A 26 1.19 39.26 16.17
C LEU A 26 0.24 39.01 17.36
N ALA A 27 -1.06 39.20 17.21
CA ALA A 27 -2.04 39.01 18.27
C ALA A 27 -3.01 37.84 18.04
N SER A 28 -2.80 37.04 16.99
CA SER A 28 -3.74 35.97 16.61
C SER A 28 -3.15 34.62 16.89
N VAL A 29 -3.92 33.76 17.57
CA VAL A 29 -3.66 32.34 17.69
C VAL A 29 -4.54 31.62 16.71
N PHE A 30 -3.98 30.84 15.82
CA PHE A 30 -4.72 30.00 14.89
C PHE A 30 -4.22 28.54 14.95
N ALA A 31 -5.13 27.63 14.75
CA ALA A 31 -4.82 26.23 14.53
C ALA A 31 -5.16 25.91 13.07
N ILE A 32 -4.32 25.12 12.45
CA ILE A 32 -4.52 24.59 11.10
C ILE A 32 -4.75 23.11 11.26
N ASP A 33 -5.81 22.63 10.66
CA ASP A 33 -6.20 21.24 10.65
C ASP A 33 -6.58 20.88 9.20
N ASP A 34 -6.37 19.65 8.77
CA ASP A 34 -6.72 19.15 7.45
C ASP A 34 -6.23 20.02 6.28
N VAL A 35 -4.90 20.21 6.18
CA VAL A 35 -4.33 20.86 4.99
C VAL A 35 -4.31 19.86 3.85
N GLN A 36 -5.08 20.12 2.81
CA GLN A 36 -5.16 19.29 1.62
C GLN A 36 -4.66 20.04 0.39
N LEU A 37 -3.87 19.39 -0.43
CA LEU A 37 -3.53 19.86 -1.77
C LEU A 37 -4.22 18.93 -2.76
N VAL A 38 -5.13 19.47 -3.56
CA VAL A 38 -5.90 18.70 -4.55
C VAL A 38 -5.62 19.19 -5.95
N GLU A 39 -5.60 18.29 -6.91
CA GLU A 39 -5.51 18.65 -8.31
C GLU A 39 -6.83 19.24 -8.79
N GLY A 40 -6.76 20.30 -9.60
CA GLY A 40 -7.86 21.20 -9.95
C GLY A 40 -9.23 20.57 -10.17
N ASN A 41 -10.29 21.28 -9.78
CA ASN A 41 -11.70 20.87 -9.85
C ASN A 41 -12.09 19.65 -8.98
N GLY A 42 -11.46 19.49 -7.82
CA GLY A 42 -11.76 18.38 -6.92
C GLY A 42 -11.08 17.08 -7.30
N GLY A 43 -9.93 17.18 -7.95
CA GLY A 43 -9.03 16.06 -8.22
C GLY A 43 -8.49 15.40 -6.96
N GLN A 44 -7.61 14.45 -7.14
CA GLN A 44 -7.04 13.68 -6.03
C GLN A 44 -6.18 14.54 -5.11
N GLU A 45 -6.20 14.23 -3.85
CA GLU A 45 -5.28 14.82 -2.87
C GLU A 45 -3.83 14.52 -3.27
N VAL A 46 -2.98 15.54 -3.22
CA VAL A 46 -1.55 15.42 -3.50
C VAL A 46 -0.82 15.21 -2.19
N ASP A 47 -0.03 14.14 -2.08
CA ASP A 47 0.79 13.89 -0.91
C ASP A 47 1.84 15.00 -0.73
N LEU A 48 1.73 15.73 0.37
CA LEU A 48 2.62 16.84 0.73
C LEU A 48 4.01 16.37 1.18
N GLU A 49 4.20 15.10 1.45
CA GLU A 49 5.49 14.51 1.85
C GLU A 49 6.34 14.02 0.67
N GLY A 50 5.88 14.25 -0.56
CA GLY A 50 6.64 13.99 -1.78
C GLY A 50 6.56 12.55 -2.30
N GLY A 51 5.60 11.78 -1.81
CA GLY A 51 5.21 10.51 -2.38
C GLY A 51 4.16 10.68 -3.49
N VAL A 52 4.12 9.75 -4.42
CA VAL A 52 2.95 9.61 -5.30
C VAL A 52 1.81 9.18 -4.40
N VAL A 53 0.74 9.99 -4.29
CA VAL A 53 -0.49 9.54 -3.60
C VAL A 53 -0.92 8.24 -4.25
N PRO A 54 -0.97 7.14 -3.51
CA PRO A 54 -1.50 5.92 -4.08
C PRO A 54 -2.93 6.18 -4.54
N PRO A 55 -3.33 5.70 -5.72
CA PRO A 55 -4.69 5.86 -6.20
C PRO A 55 -5.68 5.38 -5.14
N ASP A 56 -6.84 6.04 -5.09
CA ASP A 56 -7.93 5.71 -4.17
C ASP A 56 -8.21 4.18 -4.20
N PRO A 57 -8.06 3.47 -3.08
CA PRO A 57 -8.33 2.04 -3.03
C PRO A 57 -9.78 1.68 -3.41
N GLY A 58 -10.66 2.67 -3.58
CA GLY A 58 -12.01 2.48 -4.11
C GLY A 58 -12.07 1.97 -5.56
N GLU A 59 -11.02 2.16 -6.36
CA GLU A 59 -10.94 1.69 -7.74
C GLU A 59 -10.19 0.35 -7.90
N ALA A 60 -9.50 -0.12 -6.86
CA ALA A 60 -8.79 -1.39 -6.91
C ALA A 60 -9.76 -2.56 -7.02
N THR A 61 -9.48 -3.51 -7.91
CA THR A 61 -10.29 -4.72 -8.06
C THR A 61 -9.65 -5.91 -7.35
N ALA A 62 -10.48 -6.79 -6.78
CA ALA A 62 -10.01 -7.96 -6.06
C ALA A 62 -9.20 -8.90 -6.96
N ILE A 63 -8.15 -9.49 -6.38
CA ILE A 63 -7.39 -10.60 -6.97
C ILE A 63 -7.08 -11.62 -5.88
N THR A 64 -7.12 -12.89 -6.20
CA THR A 64 -6.78 -13.96 -5.27
C THR A 64 -5.31 -14.38 -5.40
N ILE A 65 -4.76 -15.02 -4.37
CA ILE A 65 -3.39 -15.57 -4.42
C ILE A 65 -3.23 -16.56 -5.58
N PRO A 66 -4.15 -17.53 -5.81
CA PRO A 66 -4.06 -18.41 -6.97
C PRO A 66 -4.07 -17.68 -8.31
N GLU A 67 -4.87 -16.62 -8.46
CA GLU A 67 -4.89 -15.81 -9.69
C GLU A 67 -3.57 -15.06 -9.90
N LEU A 68 -2.97 -14.51 -8.84
CA LEU A 68 -1.64 -13.91 -8.91
C LEU A 68 -0.59 -14.91 -9.38
N ILE A 69 -0.59 -16.12 -8.82
CA ILE A 69 0.34 -17.20 -9.20
C ILE A 69 0.08 -17.63 -10.65
N ALA A 70 -1.18 -17.72 -11.07
CA ALA A 70 -1.54 -18.15 -12.43
C ALA A 70 -1.11 -17.15 -13.52
N GLN A 71 -0.86 -15.89 -13.17
CA GLN A 71 -0.32 -14.89 -14.10
C GLN A 71 1.14 -15.15 -14.50
N MET A 72 1.85 -15.98 -13.71
CA MET A 72 3.25 -16.31 -13.96
C MET A 72 3.40 -17.26 -15.13
N THR A 73 3.87 -16.73 -16.24
CA THR A 73 4.21 -17.51 -17.45
C THR A 73 5.71 -17.67 -17.64
N ASP A 74 6.52 -16.94 -16.88
CA ASP A 74 7.98 -16.91 -16.97
C ASP A 74 8.58 -16.67 -15.57
N THR A 75 9.63 -15.90 -15.44
CA THR A 75 10.32 -15.60 -14.18
C THR A 75 9.68 -14.46 -13.38
N GLU A 76 9.06 -13.50 -14.06
CA GLU A 76 8.30 -12.40 -13.46
C GLU A 76 7.17 -11.93 -14.37
N ALA A 77 6.11 -11.40 -13.75
CA ALA A 77 5.00 -10.75 -14.44
C ALA A 77 4.48 -9.54 -13.63
N PRO A 78 4.04 -8.43 -14.27
CA PRO A 78 3.35 -7.38 -13.55
C PRO A 78 2.05 -7.94 -12.95
N VAL A 79 1.68 -7.48 -11.75
CA VAL A 79 0.38 -7.84 -11.15
C VAL A 79 -0.75 -7.33 -12.02
N ASP A 80 -0.69 -6.07 -12.39
CA ASP A 80 -1.53 -5.46 -13.41
C ASP A 80 -0.84 -4.17 -13.89
N ALA A 81 -0.82 -3.96 -15.19
CA ALA A 81 -0.22 -2.77 -15.78
C ALA A 81 -1.18 -1.57 -15.84
N ASN A 82 -2.49 -1.82 -15.72
CA ASN A 82 -3.53 -0.84 -16.03
C ASN A 82 -4.45 -0.50 -14.85
N ALA A 83 -4.57 -1.39 -13.87
CA ALA A 83 -5.45 -1.21 -12.72
C ALA A 83 -4.77 -1.65 -11.42
N ASP A 84 -5.12 -1.00 -10.33
CA ASP A 84 -4.73 -1.46 -9.01
C ASP A 84 -5.51 -2.72 -8.64
N ARG A 85 -4.85 -3.59 -7.92
CA ARG A 85 -5.44 -4.82 -7.41
C ARG A 85 -5.38 -4.83 -5.89
N TYR A 86 -6.33 -5.49 -5.24
CA TYR A 86 -6.20 -5.79 -3.84
C TYR A 86 -6.41 -7.27 -3.56
N LEU A 87 -5.71 -7.78 -2.57
CA LEU A 87 -5.95 -9.10 -2.02
C LEU A 87 -6.24 -9.01 -0.51
N ASP A 88 -7.20 -9.79 -0.06
CA ASP A 88 -7.45 -10.00 1.36
C ASP A 88 -6.81 -11.32 1.79
N ALA A 89 -6.04 -11.30 2.87
CA ALA A 89 -5.28 -12.45 3.31
C ALA A 89 -5.04 -12.45 4.82
N VAL A 90 -4.47 -13.55 5.32
CA VAL A 90 -4.08 -13.72 6.71
C VAL A 90 -2.56 -13.74 6.82
N VAL A 91 -2.02 -13.01 7.78
CA VAL A 91 -0.59 -12.97 8.08
C VAL A 91 -0.15 -14.28 8.74
N MET A 92 0.90 -14.87 8.21
CA MET A 92 1.48 -16.12 8.71
C MET A 92 2.78 -15.92 9.49
N ASN A 93 3.36 -14.72 9.48
CA ASN A 93 4.57 -14.39 10.24
C ASN A 93 4.29 -14.39 11.74
N ASP A 94 5.10 -15.13 12.49
CA ASP A 94 5.10 -15.06 13.95
C ASP A 94 6.18 -14.09 14.41
N VAL A 95 5.82 -12.81 14.49
CA VAL A 95 6.74 -11.74 14.91
C VAL A 95 7.09 -11.87 16.39
N ALA A 96 6.13 -12.22 17.23
CA ALA A 96 6.35 -12.41 18.67
C ALA A 96 7.28 -13.60 18.96
N GLY A 97 7.16 -14.68 18.18
CA GLY A 97 8.04 -15.85 18.24
C GLY A 97 9.35 -15.70 17.46
N ALA A 98 9.58 -14.54 16.84
CA ALA A 98 10.74 -14.25 15.97
C ALA A 98 10.91 -15.27 14.82
N ASN A 99 9.83 -15.85 14.36
CA ASN A 99 9.84 -16.86 13.29
C ASN A 99 9.48 -16.19 11.95
N TYR A 100 10.32 -15.30 11.48
CA TYR A 100 10.20 -14.67 10.17
C TYR A 100 11.56 -14.13 9.69
N THR A 101 11.66 -13.89 8.38
CA THR A 101 12.79 -13.21 7.78
C THR A 101 12.42 -11.77 7.52
N PHE A 102 13.31 -10.84 7.82
CA PHE A 102 13.11 -9.40 7.55
C PHE A 102 12.68 -9.15 6.10
N ASN A 103 11.84 -8.15 5.92
CA ASN A 103 11.28 -7.75 4.63
C ASN A 103 10.39 -8.80 3.96
N ASN A 104 9.97 -9.85 4.66
CA ASN A 104 9.05 -10.85 4.16
C ASN A 104 7.73 -10.79 4.94
N LEU A 105 6.64 -10.50 4.25
CA LEU A 105 5.29 -10.66 4.76
C LEU A 105 4.67 -11.89 4.11
N ILE A 106 4.55 -12.96 4.89
CA ILE A 106 3.99 -14.24 4.42
C ILE A 106 2.48 -14.19 4.62
N LEU A 107 1.74 -14.40 3.56
CA LEU A 107 0.30 -14.34 3.51
C LEU A 107 -0.31 -15.66 3.05
N ALA A 108 -1.48 -15.98 3.57
CA ALA A 108 -2.31 -17.10 3.11
C ALA A 108 -3.76 -16.67 2.95
N THR A 109 -4.46 -17.32 2.02
CA THR A 109 -5.91 -17.18 1.92
C THR A 109 -6.58 -17.69 3.20
N GLU A 110 -7.55 -16.95 3.73
CA GLU A 110 -8.29 -17.36 4.94
C GLU A 110 -8.97 -18.72 4.71
N ASN A 111 -8.82 -19.62 5.68
CA ASN A 111 -9.37 -20.99 5.67
C ASN A 111 -8.88 -21.89 4.51
N ALA A 112 -7.79 -21.53 3.84
CA ALA A 112 -7.24 -22.37 2.78
C ALA A 112 -6.61 -23.65 3.34
N THR A 113 -6.94 -24.77 2.71
CA THR A 113 -6.37 -26.09 3.02
C THR A 113 -5.53 -26.65 1.86
N GLU A 114 -5.60 -26.03 0.69
CA GLU A 114 -4.97 -26.47 -0.53
C GLU A 114 -3.67 -25.70 -0.79
N ALA A 115 -2.72 -26.33 -1.44
CA ALA A 115 -1.51 -25.68 -1.92
C ALA A 115 -1.83 -24.56 -2.94
N GLY A 116 -0.93 -23.58 -3.08
CA GLY A 116 -1.12 -22.46 -3.98
C GLY A 116 -1.93 -21.31 -3.39
N ASN A 117 -2.29 -21.37 -2.11
CA ASN A 117 -3.01 -20.33 -1.40
C ASN A 117 -2.11 -19.49 -0.46
N GLY A 118 -0.80 -19.59 -0.63
CA GLY A 118 0.19 -18.82 0.10
C GLY A 118 1.07 -18.02 -0.84
N ILE A 119 1.47 -16.81 -0.43
CA ILE A 119 2.38 -15.94 -1.17
C ILE A 119 3.22 -15.13 -0.20
N THR A 120 4.42 -14.75 -0.62
CA THR A 120 5.28 -13.83 0.14
C THR A 120 5.24 -12.45 -0.52
N LEU A 121 5.07 -11.39 0.25
CA LEU A 121 5.40 -10.06 -0.18
C LEU A 121 6.82 -9.74 0.28
N TYR A 122 7.68 -9.28 -0.63
CA TYR A 122 9.08 -9.01 -0.33
C TYR A 122 9.47 -7.55 -0.56
N GLY A 123 9.97 -6.91 0.49
CA GLY A 123 10.46 -5.52 0.46
C GLY A 123 10.39 -4.84 1.83
N SER A 124 11.16 -3.78 2.01
CA SER A 124 11.17 -3.02 3.27
C SER A 124 9.80 -2.41 3.65
N GLN A 125 8.95 -2.19 2.68
CA GLN A 125 7.59 -1.64 2.87
C GLN A 125 6.64 -2.62 3.55
N VAL A 126 6.95 -3.91 3.51
CA VAL A 126 6.10 -4.98 4.03
C VAL A 126 6.71 -5.69 5.24
N GLU A 127 7.69 -5.06 5.90
CA GLU A 127 8.30 -5.56 7.13
C GLU A 127 7.24 -5.72 8.23
N PRO A 128 6.90 -6.94 8.66
CA PRO A 128 5.78 -7.19 9.59
C PRO A 128 5.90 -6.45 10.91
N SER A 129 7.09 -6.35 11.46
CA SER A 129 7.34 -5.67 12.74
C SER A 129 7.11 -4.16 12.64
N THR A 130 7.50 -3.55 11.52
CA THR A 130 7.28 -2.12 11.24
C THR A 130 5.79 -1.83 11.04
N LEU A 131 5.07 -2.74 10.41
CA LEU A 131 3.62 -2.64 10.20
C LEU A 131 2.79 -3.01 11.45
N GLY A 132 3.42 -3.48 12.52
CA GLY A 132 2.73 -3.94 13.73
C GLY A 132 1.85 -5.18 13.51
N LEU A 133 2.21 -6.01 12.52
CA LEU A 133 1.45 -7.19 12.15
C LEU A 133 1.96 -8.43 12.86
N ASN A 134 1.03 -9.32 13.20
CA ASN A 134 1.30 -10.60 13.83
C ASN A 134 0.54 -11.73 13.13
N LYS A 135 0.97 -12.96 13.40
CA LYS A 135 0.31 -14.16 12.91
C LYS A 135 -1.18 -14.16 13.26
N GLY A 136 -2.02 -14.40 12.25
CA GLY A 136 -3.47 -14.39 12.37
C GLY A 136 -4.12 -13.04 12.12
N ASP A 137 -3.37 -11.98 11.89
CA ASP A 137 -3.95 -10.71 11.46
C ASP A 137 -4.49 -10.82 10.04
N LYS A 138 -5.70 -10.31 9.84
CA LYS A 138 -6.29 -10.15 8.51
C LYS A 138 -5.81 -8.83 7.93
N VAL A 139 -5.38 -8.87 6.69
CA VAL A 139 -4.89 -7.68 5.99
C VAL A 139 -5.53 -7.55 4.62
N ARG A 140 -5.73 -6.31 4.20
CA ARG A 140 -5.91 -5.95 2.80
C ARG A 140 -4.61 -5.40 2.27
N VAL A 141 -4.15 -5.96 1.16
CA VAL A 141 -2.97 -5.49 0.45
C VAL A 141 -3.41 -4.91 -0.88
N THR A 142 -3.23 -3.62 -1.06
CA THR A 142 -3.40 -2.97 -2.36
C THR A 142 -2.07 -3.03 -3.10
N LEU A 143 -2.10 -3.51 -4.33
CA LEU A 143 -0.96 -3.66 -5.24
C LEU A 143 -1.12 -2.67 -6.37
N TYR A 144 -0.18 -1.73 -6.47
CA TYR A 144 -0.32 -0.61 -7.41
C TYR A 144 0.05 -0.99 -8.83
N LYS A 145 -0.78 -0.55 -9.79
CA LYS A 145 -0.62 -0.79 -11.22
C LYS A 145 0.78 -0.40 -11.72
N GLY A 146 1.35 -1.28 -12.52
CA GLY A 146 2.67 -1.07 -13.13
C GLY A 146 3.86 -1.04 -12.15
N LEU A 147 3.62 -1.10 -10.82
CA LEU A 147 4.66 -1.04 -9.80
C LEU A 147 4.87 -2.40 -9.11
N ALA A 148 3.78 -3.11 -8.80
CA ALA A 148 3.83 -4.43 -8.21
C ALA A 148 4.02 -5.51 -9.28
N LYS A 149 4.86 -6.50 -9.00
CA LYS A 149 5.10 -7.65 -9.86
C LYS A 149 5.14 -8.94 -9.06
N VAL A 150 4.73 -10.04 -9.68
CA VAL A 150 4.91 -11.40 -9.17
C VAL A 150 6.22 -11.95 -9.73
N VAL A 151 6.98 -12.60 -8.88
CA VAL A 151 8.27 -13.24 -9.23
C VAL A 151 8.25 -14.69 -8.79
N ASN A 152 8.76 -15.59 -9.62
CA ASN A 152 9.03 -16.96 -9.23
C ASN A 152 10.50 -17.10 -8.81
N TYR A 153 10.73 -17.13 -7.50
CA TYR A 153 12.06 -17.34 -6.95
C TYR A 153 12.28 -18.80 -6.57
N SER A 154 12.82 -19.56 -7.52
CA SER A 154 13.13 -20.99 -7.32
C SER A 154 11.94 -21.85 -6.84
N GLY A 155 10.75 -21.57 -7.36
CA GLY A 155 9.50 -22.27 -6.98
C GLY A 155 8.71 -21.62 -5.87
N MET A 156 9.23 -20.56 -5.24
CA MET A 156 8.48 -19.70 -4.35
C MET A 156 7.94 -18.49 -5.13
N TYR A 157 6.67 -18.20 -4.94
CA TYR A 157 6.06 -17.03 -5.54
C TYR A 157 6.11 -15.85 -4.58
N GLU A 158 6.63 -14.74 -5.07
CA GLU A 158 6.75 -13.50 -4.30
C GLU A 158 6.10 -12.35 -5.05
N VAL A 159 5.47 -11.43 -4.33
CA VAL A 159 5.08 -10.12 -4.85
C VAL A 159 6.08 -9.10 -4.35
N THR A 160 6.61 -8.29 -5.25
CA THR A 160 7.60 -7.26 -4.95
C THR A 160 7.46 -6.07 -5.91
N GLY A 161 8.28 -5.06 -5.73
CA GLY A 161 8.39 -3.91 -6.61
C GLY A 161 9.76 -3.27 -6.52
N ALA A 162 9.98 -2.17 -7.21
CA ALA A 162 11.23 -1.44 -7.12
C ALA A 162 11.44 -0.90 -5.69
N LYS A 163 12.66 -1.00 -5.19
CA LYS A 163 13.01 -0.64 -3.81
C LYS A 163 12.60 0.79 -3.44
N GLU A 164 12.75 1.71 -4.38
CA GLU A 164 12.50 3.14 -4.17
C GLU A 164 11.06 3.56 -4.53
N ALA A 165 10.22 2.61 -4.96
CA ALA A 165 8.83 2.89 -5.33
C ALA A 165 7.87 2.32 -4.28
N THR A 166 6.83 3.07 -3.95
CA THR A 166 5.69 2.55 -3.17
C THR A 166 4.85 1.67 -4.10
N TRP A 167 5.03 0.36 -4.05
CA TRP A 167 4.35 -0.59 -4.92
C TRP A 167 3.15 -1.28 -4.28
N CYS A 168 2.98 -1.13 -2.96
CA CYS A 168 1.82 -1.66 -2.23
C CYS A 168 1.47 -0.81 -1.02
N LYS A 169 0.25 -1.03 -0.51
CA LYS A 169 -0.23 -0.59 0.80
C LYS A 169 -0.76 -1.80 1.55
N VAL A 170 -0.43 -1.94 2.83
CA VAL A 170 -0.92 -3.01 3.69
C VAL A 170 -1.73 -2.42 4.83
N GLU A 171 -2.97 -2.86 4.98
CA GLU A 171 -3.91 -2.40 6.00
C GLU A 171 -4.44 -3.58 6.80
N LYS A 172 -4.35 -3.50 8.13
CA LYS A 172 -4.96 -4.50 9.01
C LYS A 172 -6.48 -4.30 9.02
N THR A 173 -7.21 -5.35 8.71
CA THR A 173 -8.70 -5.34 8.65
C THR A 173 -9.34 -6.12 9.78
N GLY A 174 -8.59 -6.92 10.54
CA GLY A 174 -9.11 -7.71 11.63
C GLY A 174 -8.13 -8.79 12.10
N THR A 175 -8.65 -9.83 12.71
CA THR A 175 -7.89 -11.00 13.17
C THR A 175 -8.75 -12.24 13.00
N VAL A 176 -8.14 -13.35 12.55
CA VAL A 176 -8.87 -14.64 12.46
C VAL A 176 -9.01 -15.30 13.83
N THR A 177 -10.03 -16.14 13.96
CA THR A 177 -10.24 -16.97 15.16
C THR A 177 -9.43 -18.26 15.14
N SER A 178 -9.04 -18.71 13.94
CA SER A 178 -8.14 -19.86 13.73
C SER A 178 -7.21 -19.56 12.56
N ILE A 179 -5.98 -20.04 12.65
CA ILE A 179 -4.97 -19.84 11.61
C ILE A 179 -5.14 -20.91 10.53
N PRO A 180 -5.02 -20.57 9.26
CA PRO A 180 -5.07 -21.52 8.14
C PRO A 180 -4.02 -22.62 8.23
#